data_66e5ab74bba51b7ec94f88d425208be1
#
_entry.id   66e5ab74bba51b7ec94f88d425208be1
#
_cell.length_a   1.000
_cell.length_b   1.000
_cell.length_c   1.000
_cell.angle_alpha   90.00
_cell.angle_beta   90.00
_cell.angle_gamma   90.00
#
_symmetry.space_group_name_H-M   'P 1'
#
loop_
_entity.id
_entity.type
_entity.pdbx_description
1 polymer ?
#
loop_
_entity_poly.entity_id
_entity_poly.type
_entity_poly.pdbx_seq_one_letter_code
_entity_poly.pdbx_strand_id
1 'polypeptide(L)'
;MKHEANKTEKDFQPQSNATKLSKIFKDAKKKPYFCTKFTLQFPKTWALPPSTRSTTMSANHSSPYTTLADFLQSHFPGKVQKLSLNAGFSCPNRDGTIGRGGCTYCNNRTFSPDYCHKTESIARQLQQGREFFARKYPHMQYLAYFQAYTSTYAPTTHLIRLYTEALAQPGVVGLVIGTRPDCMPNDLLEWLSEQARQTFVMVEYGIESCHDTTLLRINRGHDFACAYETVRRTQMAGVKVGGHFILGLPGETHTDIMTAISRINALELDTIKFHQLQIVRGTPMEREYAAHPEHFGLYHTAEEYCSLVCDVLERLTPETAVERFTSSSPRELLIAPDWGLKNHEFTALVVKEMRQRGSTQGCRCR
;
A
#
# COMPACT_ATOMS: atom_id res chain seq x y z
N MET A 1 40.00 12.77 -57.14
CA MET A 1 39.58 14.06 -56.63
C MET A 1 38.54 13.81 -55.55
N LYS A 2 38.97 13.73 -54.26
CA LYS A 2 38.97 14.75 -53.23
C LYS A 2 37.56 15.36 -53.02
N HIS A 3 36.89 15.04 -51.88
CA HIS A 3 36.81 15.79 -50.62
C HIS A 3 35.95 14.98 -49.64
N GLU A 4 36.48 14.51 -48.57
CA GLU A 4 36.45 14.98 -47.16
C GLU A 4 35.15 15.67 -46.74
N ALA A 5 34.50 15.10 -45.71
CA ALA A 5 34.00 15.85 -44.59
C ALA A 5 33.78 14.96 -43.34
N ASN A 6 34.70 15.10 -42.45
CA ASN A 6 34.65 14.83 -41.01
C ASN A 6 33.36 15.38 -40.38
N LYS A 7 32.66 14.59 -39.55
CA LYS A 7 31.78 15.12 -38.51
C LYS A 7 32.04 14.37 -37.20
N THR A 8 32.63 15.12 -36.35
CA THR A 8 32.99 14.96 -34.95
C THR A 8 31.97 14.22 -34.12
N GLU A 9 32.45 13.15 -33.45
CA GLU A 9 31.89 12.62 -32.20
C GLU A 9 31.87 13.74 -31.16
N LYS A 10 30.69 14.10 -30.72
CA LYS A 10 30.49 14.93 -29.52
C LYS A 10 30.34 14.01 -28.33
N ASP A 11 31.31 14.09 -27.47
CA ASP A 11 31.40 13.51 -26.13
C ASP A 11 30.07 13.54 -25.38
N PHE A 12 29.46 12.39 -25.19
CA PHE A 12 28.37 12.18 -24.28
C PHE A 12 28.98 11.81 -22.90
N GLN A 13 29.31 12.83 -22.10
CA GLN A 13 29.63 12.63 -20.70
C GLN A 13 28.35 12.30 -19.92
N PRO A 14 28.25 11.18 -19.21
CA PRO A 14 27.14 10.89 -18.32
C PRO A 14 27.23 11.81 -17.10
N GLN A 15 26.35 12.81 -17.05
CA GLN A 15 26.16 13.56 -15.80
C GLN A 15 25.77 12.59 -14.69
N SER A 16 26.52 12.62 -13.59
CA SER A 16 26.35 11.70 -12.45
C SER A 16 24.90 11.76 -11.95
N ASN A 17 24.30 10.59 -11.75
CA ASN A 17 22.94 10.41 -11.23
C ASN A 17 22.70 11.19 -9.90
N ALA A 18 23.74 11.44 -9.10
CA ALA A 18 23.69 12.21 -7.87
C ALA A 18 23.25 13.67 -8.06
N THR A 19 23.66 14.33 -9.15
CA THR A 19 23.31 15.75 -9.42
C THR A 19 21.87 15.88 -9.91
N LYS A 20 21.34 14.89 -10.67
CA LYS A 20 19.92 14.83 -11.06
C LYS A 20 19.02 14.58 -9.84
N LEU A 21 19.44 13.72 -8.92
CA LEU A 21 18.76 13.43 -7.65
C LEU A 21 18.59 14.68 -6.79
N SER A 22 19.67 15.46 -6.59
CA SER A 22 19.61 16.66 -5.76
C SER A 22 18.68 17.75 -6.31
N LYS A 23 18.56 17.83 -7.63
CA LYS A 23 17.69 18.82 -8.28
C LYS A 23 16.21 18.42 -8.21
N ILE A 24 15.89 17.14 -8.42
CA ILE A 24 14.53 16.60 -8.28
C ILE A 24 14.01 16.77 -6.85
N PHE A 25 14.83 16.48 -5.83
CA PHE A 25 14.45 16.68 -4.43
C PHE A 25 14.37 18.16 -4.02
N LYS A 26 15.16 19.05 -4.61
CA LYS A 26 15.08 20.51 -4.33
C LYS A 26 13.81 21.14 -4.92
N ASP A 27 13.41 20.75 -6.13
CA ASP A 27 12.21 21.28 -6.78
C ASP A 27 10.91 20.70 -6.17
N ALA A 28 10.98 19.49 -5.66
CA ALA A 28 9.89 18.82 -4.99
C ALA A 28 9.50 19.51 -3.66
N LYS A 29 10.46 20.03 -2.88
CA LYS A 29 10.24 20.71 -1.58
C LYS A 29 9.47 22.04 -1.64
N LYS A 30 9.18 22.56 -2.83
CA LYS A 30 8.47 23.86 -3.01
C LYS A 30 6.96 23.74 -3.20
N LYS A 31 6.37 22.54 -3.11
CA LYS A 31 4.94 22.32 -3.38
C LYS A 31 4.17 21.98 -2.11
N PRO A 32 2.93 22.47 -1.91
CA PRO A 32 2.17 22.41 -0.65
C PRO A 32 1.79 20.98 -0.17
N TYR A 33 2.01 19.96 -0.99
CA TYR A 33 1.74 18.55 -0.66
C TYR A 33 2.98 17.76 -0.28
N PHE A 34 4.16 18.42 -0.14
CA PHE A 34 5.38 17.75 0.27
C PHE A 34 5.50 17.70 1.79
N CYS A 35 5.97 16.56 2.29
CA CYS A 35 6.46 16.39 3.65
C CYS A 35 7.60 17.40 3.88
N THR A 36 7.27 18.63 4.24
CA THR A 36 8.24 19.61 4.70
C THR A 36 8.62 19.21 6.13
N LYS A 37 9.91 19.23 6.45
CA LYS A 37 10.40 19.12 7.83
C LYS A 37 9.80 20.27 8.65
N PHE A 38 8.56 20.09 9.09
CA PHE A 38 7.94 20.97 10.07
C PHE A 38 8.32 20.44 11.45
N THR A 39 9.12 21.21 12.18
CA THR A 39 9.21 21.07 13.62
C THR A 39 7.88 21.55 14.19
N LEU A 40 6.91 20.64 14.26
CA LEU A 40 5.63 20.92 14.91
C LEU A 40 5.90 21.04 16.41
N GLN A 41 5.74 22.25 16.95
CA GLN A 41 5.47 22.41 18.38
C GLN A 41 4.06 21.86 18.65
N PHE A 42 3.99 20.59 19.03
CA PHE A 42 2.74 19.99 19.50
C PHE A 42 2.32 20.64 20.83
N PRO A 43 1.03 20.86 21.06
CA PRO A 43 0.53 21.24 22.39
C PRO A 43 0.98 20.18 23.41
N LYS A 44 1.57 20.60 24.53
CA LYS A 44 2.08 19.74 25.61
C LYS A 44 1.04 18.81 26.28
N THR A 45 -0.19 18.79 25.78
CA THR A 45 -1.32 18.03 26.34
C THR A 45 -1.61 16.70 25.67
N TRP A 46 -0.82 16.30 24.64
CA TRP A 46 -0.98 15.00 23.99
C TRP A 46 -0.07 13.96 24.66
N ALA A 47 -0.41 13.60 25.91
CA ALA A 47 0.12 12.39 26.50
C ALA A 47 -0.51 11.20 25.79
N LEU A 48 0.33 10.31 25.24
CA LEU A 48 -0.10 9.01 24.72
C LEU A 48 -0.92 8.30 25.81
N PRO A 49 -2.12 7.78 25.54
CA PRO A 49 -2.68 6.77 26.41
C PRO A 49 -1.66 5.63 26.48
N PRO A 50 -1.41 5.06 27.67
CA PRO A 50 -0.51 3.93 27.81
C PRO A 50 -0.98 2.84 26.84
N SER A 51 -0.07 2.32 26.02
CA SER A 51 -0.36 1.22 25.11
C SER A 51 -0.71 -0.01 25.97
N THR A 52 -1.98 -0.20 26.25
CA THR A 52 -2.51 -1.45 26.78
C THR A 52 -2.65 -2.44 25.63
N ARG A 53 -1.54 -2.73 24.94
CA ARG A 53 -1.43 -3.94 24.14
C ARG A 53 -1.20 -5.09 25.09
N SER A 54 -2.31 -5.61 25.63
CA SER A 54 -2.29 -6.85 26.41
C SER A 54 -1.89 -7.99 25.48
N THR A 55 -0.68 -8.46 25.63
CA THR A 55 -0.13 -9.67 25.01
C THR A 55 -0.71 -10.92 25.67
N THR A 56 -1.99 -11.16 25.51
CA THR A 56 -2.57 -12.48 25.70
C THR A 56 -2.92 -13.03 24.33
N MET A 57 -1.93 -13.65 23.67
CA MET A 57 -2.21 -14.56 22.56
C MET A 57 -3.08 -15.69 23.11
N SER A 58 -4.37 -15.64 22.80
CA SER A 58 -5.27 -16.77 23.02
C SER A 58 -4.75 -17.97 22.22
N ALA A 59 -4.49 -19.08 22.91
CA ALA A 59 -3.82 -20.28 22.39
C ALA A 59 -4.64 -21.10 21.38
N ASN A 60 -5.53 -20.49 20.58
CA ASN A 60 -6.41 -21.17 19.61
C ASN A 60 -6.35 -20.61 18.20
N HIS A 61 -5.22 -19.97 17.77
CA HIS A 61 -5.09 -19.60 16.38
C HIS A 61 -4.74 -20.83 15.51
N SER A 62 -5.64 -21.24 14.65
CA SER A 62 -5.38 -22.29 13.63
C SER A 62 -4.39 -21.82 12.55
N SER A 63 -4.14 -20.52 12.44
CA SER A 63 -3.22 -19.89 11.49
C SER A 63 -1.84 -19.66 12.09
N PRO A 64 -0.73 -19.90 11.36
CA PRO A 64 0.63 -19.64 11.83
C PRO A 64 1.00 -18.15 11.85
N TYR A 65 0.10 -17.26 11.46
CA TYR A 65 0.28 -15.81 11.46
C TYR A 65 -1.03 -15.10 11.82
N THR A 66 -0.94 -13.85 12.28
CA THR A 66 -2.09 -12.99 12.61
C THR A 66 -2.75 -12.50 11.33
N THR A 67 -4.01 -12.88 11.12
CA THR A 67 -4.76 -12.55 9.89
C THR A 67 -5.54 -11.23 10.05
N LEU A 68 -5.92 -10.61 8.91
CA LEU A 68 -6.86 -9.48 8.94
C LEU A 68 -8.20 -9.87 9.62
N ALA A 69 -8.65 -11.13 9.49
CA ALA A 69 -9.87 -11.59 10.13
C ALA A 69 -9.75 -11.54 11.66
N ASP A 70 -8.60 -11.99 12.22
CA ASP A 70 -8.32 -11.91 13.65
C ASP A 70 -8.30 -10.44 14.13
N PHE A 71 -7.66 -9.57 13.37
CA PHE A 71 -7.62 -8.13 13.65
C PHE A 71 -9.03 -7.51 13.63
N LEU A 72 -9.85 -7.81 12.64
CA LEU A 72 -11.21 -7.28 12.57
C LEU A 72 -12.11 -7.85 13.67
N GLN A 73 -11.95 -9.12 14.07
CA GLN A 73 -12.69 -9.72 15.18
C GLN A 73 -12.39 -9.04 16.51
N SER A 74 -11.20 -8.48 16.72
CA SER A 74 -10.89 -7.73 17.94
C SER A 74 -11.58 -6.35 17.98
N HIS A 75 -12.13 -5.88 16.87
CA HIS A 75 -12.79 -4.58 16.76
C HIS A 75 -14.31 -4.70 16.54
N PHE A 76 -14.79 -5.81 16.01
CA PHE A 76 -16.19 -5.99 15.61
C PHE A 76 -16.74 -7.33 16.10
N PRO A 77 -17.97 -7.36 16.62
CA PRO A 77 -18.57 -8.60 17.14
C PRO A 77 -18.98 -9.59 16.04
N GLY A 78 -18.95 -9.16 14.76
CA GLY A 78 -19.38 -9.96 13.62
C GLY A 78 -18.44 -9.87 12.43
N LYS A 79 -18.84 -10.53 11.33
CA LYS A 79 -18.08 -10.46 10.07
C LYS A 79 -18.17 -9.10 9.44
N VAL A 80 -17.02 -8.58 9.03
CA VAL A 80 -16.88 -7.29 8.36
C VAL A 80 -16.19 -7.47 7.03
N GLN A 81 -16.68 -6.78 6.00
CA GLN A 81 -16.13 -6.80 4.64
C GLN A 81 -15.78 -5.39 4.17
N LYS A 82 -14.60 -5.21 3.59
CA LYS A 82 -14.25 -3.98 2.87
C LYS A 82 -15.02 -3.91 1.56
N LEU A 83 -15.74 -2.81 1.32
CA LEU A 83 -16.38 -2.50 0.03
C LEU A 83 -15.55 -1.43 -0.67
N SER A 84 -14.92 -1.79 -1.78
CA SER A 84 -14.09 -0.87 -2.57
C SER A 84 -14.96 0.22 -3.20
N LEU A 85 -14.44 1.45 -3.18
CA LEU A 85 -15.09 2.65 -3.71
C LEU A 85 -14.14 3.41 -4.64
N ASN A 86 -14.71 3.99 -5.68
CA ASN A 86 -14.02 4.85 -6.63
C ASN A 86 -14.70 6.22 -6.66
N ALA A 87 -14.10 7.21 -5.99
CA ALA A 87 -14.61 8.57 -5.95
C ALA A 87 -14.05 9.48 -7.08
N GLY A 88 -13.39 8.89 -8.09
CA GLY A 88 -12.85 9.63 -9.22
C GLY A 88 -11.59 10.43 -8.93
N PHE A 89 -10.88 10.12 -7.85
CA PHE A 89 -9.63 10.80 -7.50
C PHE A 89 -8.55 10.62 -8.57
N SER A 90 -7.58 11.54 -8.57
CA SER A 90 -6.36 11.48 -9.35
C SER A 90 -5.17 11.04 -8.48
N CYS A 91 -3.98 11.14 -9.05
CA CYS A 91 -2.74 10.93 -8.33
C CYS A 91 -1.75 12.03 -8.71
N PRO A 92 -1.13 12.74 -7.74
CA PRO A 92 -0.20 13.84 -8.02
C PRO A 92 1.05 13.40 -8.78
N ASN A 93 1.35 12.10 -8.76
CA ASN A 93 2.42 11.50 -9.55
C ASN A 93 2.03 11.24 -11.03
N ARG A 94 0.76 11.52 -11.41
CA ARG A 94 0.24 11.36 -12.77
C ARG A 94 -0.13 12.68 -13.43
N ASP A 95 -0.71 13.62 -12.69
CA ASP A 95 -1.27 14.87 -13.23
C ASP A 95 -0.23 15.99 -13.39
N GLY A 96 1.02 15.74 -13.02
CA GLY A 96 2.12 16.70 -13.14
C GLY A 96 2.39 17.52 -11.88
N THR A 97 1.62 17.34 -10.82
CA THR A 97 1.85 18.05 -9.53
C THR A 97 3.16 17.65 -8.89
N ILE A 98 3.44 16.35 -8.79
CA ILE A 98 4.71 15.77 -8.33
C ILE A 98 5.48 15.18 -9.50
N GLY A 99 4.81 14.36 -10.30
CA GLY A 99 5.38 13.66 -11.44
C GLY A 99 4.37 13.44 -12.55
N ARG A 100 4.83 12.87 -13.66
CA ARG A 100 3.98 12.52 -14.80
C ARG A 100 4.06 11.01 -15.05
N GLY A 101 2.97 10.43 -15.53
CA GLY A 101 2.89 9.01 -15.90
C GLY A 101 2.63 8.06 -14.74
N GLY A 102 2.84 8.47 -13.48
CA GLY A 102 2.66 7.63 -12.29
C GLY A 102 3.84 6.74 -11.97
N CYS A 103 3.66 5.85 -11.01
CA CYS A 103 4.64 4.79 -10.70
C CYS A 103 4.77 3.85 -11.89
N THR A 104 5.97 3.32 -12.14
CA THR A 104 6.29 2.55 -13.34
C THR A 104 5.51 1.24 -13.48
N TYR A 105 5.03 0.68 -12.36
CA TYR A 105 4.22 -0.55 -12.28
C TYR A 105 2.70 -0.29 -12.30
N CYS A 106 2.25 0.96 -12.13
CA CYS A 106 0.86 1.25 -11.77
C CYS A 106 -0.08 1.31 -12.97
N ASN A 107 -1.07 0.40 -12.97
CA ASN A 107 -2.28 0.50 -13.79
C ASN A 107 -3.51 0.36 -12.89
N ASN A 108 -4.22 1.47 -12.62
CA ASN A 108 -5.34 1.47 -11.67
C ASN A 108 -6.54 0.60 -12.09
N ARG A 109 -6.62 0.18 -13.36
CA ARG A 109 -7.66 -0.73 -13.84
C ARG A 109 -7.59 -2.11 -13.17
N THR A 110 -6.44 -2.47 -12.58
CA THR A 110 -6.24 -3.76 -11.89
C THR A 110 -6.90 -3.85 -10.52
N PHE A 111 -7.36 -2.72 -9.94
CA PHE A 111 -7.81 -2.67 -8.53
C PHE A 111 -9.30 -2.33 -8.36
N SER A 112 -10.02 -2.05 -9.43
CA SER A 112 -11.42 -1.62 -9.35
C SER A 112 -12.36 -2.77 -9.70
N PRO A 113 -13.19 -3.24 -8.75
CA PRO A 113 -14.30 -4.15 -9.06
C PRO A 113 -15.29 -3.54 -10.05
N ASP A 114 -16.04 -4.38 -10.76
CA ASP A 114 -16.98 -3.95 -11.81
C ASP A 114 -18.08 -3.00 -11.32
N TYR A 115 -18.43 -3.05 -10.02
CA TYR A 115 -19.42 -2.13 -9.43
C TYR A 115 -18.83 -0.76 -9.05
N CYS A 116 -17.50 -0.59 -9.08
CA CYS A 116 -16.81 0.63 -8.66
C CYS A 116 -16.59 1.59 -9.83
N HIS A 117 -17.64 2.18 -10.35
CA HIS A 117 -17.52 3.18 -11.41
C HIS A 117 -17.49 4.60 -10.84
N LYS A 118 -16.51 5.41 -11.25
CA LYS A 118 -16.36 6.82 -10.82
C LYS A 118 -17.56 7.72 -11.17
N THR A 119 -18.42 7.29 -12.05
CA THR A 119 -19.66 7.98 -12.45
C THR A 119 -20.83 7.73 -11.50
N GLU A 120 -20.71 6.71 -10.63
CA GLU A 120 -21.72 6.37 -9.64
C GLU A 120 -21.45 7.10 -8.31
N SER A 121 -22.52 7.48 -7.59
CA SER A 121 -22.38 8.04 -6.25
C SER A 121 -21.80 7.02 -5.26
N ILE A 122 -21.18 7.49 -4.18
CA ILE A 122 -20.66 6.63 -3.11
C ILE A 122 -21.76 5.75 -2.52
N ALA A 123 -22.95 6.31 -2.28
CA ALA A 123 -24.12 5.56 -1.81
C ALA A 123 -24.50 4.42 -2.75
N ARG A 124 -24.50 4.67 -4.06
CA ARG A 124 -24.84 3.65 -5.07
C ARG A 124 -23.81 2.52 -5.13
N GLN A 125 -22.53 2.85 -5.12
CA GLN A 125 -21.45 1.85 -5.09
C GLN A 125 -21.54 0.98 -3.83
N LEU A 126 -21.79 1.58 -2.66
CA LEU A 126 -21.98 0.85 -1.40
C LEU A 126 -23.23 -0.05 -1.46
N GLN A 127 -24.32 0.42 -2.03
CA GLN A 127 -25.53 -0.40 -2.22
C GLN A 127 -25.24 -1.62 -3.08
N GLN A 128 -24.61 -1.43 -4.24
CA GLN A 128 -24.25 -2.53 -5.16
C GLN A 128 -23.28 -3.53 -4.52
N GLY A 129 -22.26 -3.02 -3.80
CA GLY A 129 -21.33 -3.87 -3.06
C GLY A 129 -22.03 -4.69 -1.99
N ARG A 130 -22.96 -4.10 -1.22
CA ARG A 130 -23.74 -4.84 -0.22
C ARG A 130 -24.63 -5.91 -0.86
N GLU A 131 -25.34 -5.60 -1.94
CA GLU A 131 -26.19 -6.55 -2.66
C GLU A 131 -25.39 -7.76 -3.17
N PHE A 132 -24.14 -7.51 -3.62
CA PHE A 132 -23.24 -8.58 -4.05
C PHE A 132 -22.90 -9.56 -2.92
N PHE A 133 -22.57 -9.05 -1.72
CA PHE A 133 -22.16 -9.87 -0.58
C PHE A 133 -23.35 -10.42 0.24
N ALA A 134 -24.48 -9.71 0.30
CA ALA A 134 -25.65 -10.08 1.10
C ALA A 134 -26.23 -11.46 0.72
N ARG A 135 -26.09 -11.87 -0.53
CA ARG A 135 -26.52 -13.21 -1.00
C ARG A 135 -25.89 -14.36 -0.21
N LYS A 136 -24.65 -14.18 0.24
CA LYS A 136 -23.89 -15.19 0.99
C LYS A 136 -23.87 -14.93 2.49
N TYR A 137 -23.94 -13.65 2.90
CA TYR A 137 -23.76 -13.23 4.30
C TYR A 137 -24.76 -12.12 4.66
N PRO A 138 -26.01 -12.44 5.04
CA PRO A 138 -27.10 -11.46 5.23
C PRO A 138 -26.86 -10.47 6.39
N HIS A 139 -26.05 -10.83 7.39
CA HIS A 139 -25.78 -10.00 8.58
C HIS A 139 -24.38 -9.39 8.58
N MET A 140 -23.72 -9.29 7.43
CA MET A 140 -22.38 -8.74 7.31
C MET A 140 -22.40 -7.21 7.47
N GLN A 141 -21.44 -6.69 8.22
CA GLN A 141 -21.16 -5.27 8.30
C GLN A 141 -20.07 -4.88 7.28
N TYR A 142 -19.95 -3.60 6.98
CA TYR A 142 -19.08 -3.15 5.90
C TYR A 142 -18.17 -1.99 6.33
N LEU A 143 -16.95 -2.01 5.80
CA LEU A 143 -16.04 -0.86 5.82
C LEU A 143 -16.06 -0.23 4.44
N ALA A 144 -16.34 1.07 4.38
CA ALA A 144 -16.26 1.84 3.15
C ALA A 144 -14.78 2.04 2.79
N TYR A 145 -14.30 1.41 1.71
CA TYR A 145 -12.90 1.37 1.34
C TYR A 145 -12.63 2.23 0.10
N PHE A 146 -12.13 3.43 0.31
CA PHE A 146 -11.66 4.31 -0.75
C PHE A 146 -10.28 3.85 -1.22
N GLN A 147 -10.23 3.13 -2.34
CA GLN A 147 -9.02 2.45 -2.81
C GLN A 147 -8.42 3.07 -4.08
N ALA A 148 -9.26 3.67 -4.96
CA ALA A 148 -8.82 4.09 -6.27
C ALA A 148 -7.88 5.30 -6.24
N TYR A 149 -6.68 5.17 -6.82
CA TYR A 149 -5.65 6.20 -6.90
C TYR A 149 -5.17 6.71 -5.53
N THR A 150 -5.23 8.05 -5.31
CA THR A 150 -4.79 8.70 -4.08
C THR A 150 -6.01 9.33 -3.41
N SER A 151 -6.62 8.57 -2.49
CA SER A 151 -7.96 8.92 -1.99
C SER A 151 -8.01 10.12 -1.04
N THR A 152 -6.86 10.71 -0.69
CA THR A 152 -6.75 11.97 0.06
C THR A 152 -6.29 13.14 -0.82
N TYR A 153 -6.22 12.95 -2.14
CA TYR A 153 -5.75 13.97 -3.07
C TYR A 153 -6.93 14.74 -3.68
N ALA A 154 -7.54 15.58 -2.87
CA ALA A 154 -8.58 16.55 -3.24
C ALA A 154 -8.70 17.61 -2.12
N PRO A 155 -9.45 18.71 -2.30
CA PRO A 155 -9.76 19.66 -1.21
C PRO A 155 -10.40 18.94 -0.01
N THR A 156 -9.92 19.23 1.20
CA THR A 156 -10.34 18.55 2.44
C THR A 156 -11.86 18.59 2.66
N THR A 157 -12.50 19.71 2.36
CA THR A 157 -13.98 19.85 2.46
C THR A 157 -14.71 18.88 1.54
N HIS A 158 -14.17 18.61 0.35
CA HIS A 158 -14.74 17.63 -0.58
C HIS A 158 -14.55 16.19 -0.06
N LEU A 159 -13.36 15.88 0.47
CA LEU A 159 -13.04 14.57 1.06
C LEU A 159 -13.99 14.28 2.25
N ILE A 160 -14.11 15.22 3.19
CA ILE A 160 -14.99 15.10 4.35
C ILE A 160 -16.43 14.81 3.92
N ARG A 161 -16.95 15.51 2.92
CA ARG A 161 -18.29 15.28 2.40
C ARG A 161 -18.48 13.83 1.90
N LEU A 162 -17.51 13.31 1.10
CA LEU A 162 -17.59 11.96 0.58
C LEU A 162 -17.48 10.89 1.67
N TYR A 163 -16.60 11.09 2.65
CA TYR A 163 -16.43 10.16 3.76
C TYR A 163 -17.63 10.15 4.69
N THR A 164 -18.23 11.33 4.95
CA THR A 164 -19.47 11.45 5.72
C THR A 164 -20.65 10.77 4.99
N GLU A 165 -20.76 10.95 3.66
CA GLU A 165 -21.75 10.24 2.83
C GLU A 165 -21.60 8.72 2.96
N ALA A 166 -20.37 8.22 2.94
CA ALA A 166 -20.11 6.79 3.09
C ALA A 166 -20.47 6.26 4.48
N LEU A 167 -20.09 6.99 5.54
CA LEU A 167 -20.39 6.60 6.93
C LEU A 167 -21.89 6.61 7.23
N ALA A 168 -22.66 7.46 6.55
CA ALA A 168 -24.12 7.53 6.72
C ALA A 168 -24.89 6.36 6.08
N GLN A 169 -24.19 5.48 5.31
CA GLN A 169 -24.87 4.37 4.61
C GLN A 169 -25.18 3.21 5.58
N PRO A 170 -26.36 2.57 5.43
CA PRO A 170 -26.77 1.45 6.29
C PRO A 170 -25.73 0.32 6.28
N GLY A 171 -25.36 -0.19 7.47
CA GLY A 171 -24.42 -1.30 7.63
C GLY A 171 -22.96 -0.95 7.45
N VAL A 172 -22.61 0.32 7.18
CA VAL A 172 -21.25 0.82 7.19
C VAL A 172 -20.83 1.13 8.62
N VAL A 173 -19.76 0.48 9.09
CA VAL A 173 -19.25 0.57 10.46
C VAL A 173 -17.88 1.23 10.54
N GLY A 174 -17.39 1.80 9.46
CA GLY A 174 -16.13 2.52 9.45
C GLY A 174 -15.59 2.80 8.06
N LEU A 175 -14.45 3.48 8.04
CA LEU A 175 -13.71 3.90 6.84
C LEU A 175 -12.37 3.20 6.74
N VAL A 176 -11.98 2.86 5.52
CA VAL A 176 -10.61 2.53 5.14
C VAL A 176 -10.22 3.41 3.95
N ILE A 177 -9.08 4.09 4.03
CA ILE A 177 -8.65 5.09 3.04
C ILE A 177 -7.28 4.70 2.51
N GLY A 178 -7.23 4.21 1.27
CA GLY A 178 -5.96 3.92 0.57
C GLY A 178 -5.37 5.20 -0.04
N THR A 179 -4.14 5.53 0.33
CA THR A 179 -3.51 6.77 -0.14
C THR A 179 -1.98 6.68 -0.19
N ARG A 180 -1.36 7.77 -0.60
CA ARG A 180 0.09 7.98 -0.59
C ARG A 180 0.52 8.65 0.73
N PRO A 181 1.71 8.32 1.27
CA PRO A 181 2.21 8.98 2.49
C PRO A 181 2.36 10.50 2.36
N ASP A 182 2.79 10.97 1.19
CA ASP A 182 3.01 12.38 0.88
C ASP A 182 1.72 13.19 0.58
N CYS A 183 0.54 12.56 0.75
CA CYS A 183 -0.75 13.16 0.44
C CYS A 183 -1.73 13.16 1.65
N MET A 184 -1.22 13.24 2.88
CA MET A 184 -2.06 13.34 4.08
C MET A 184 -1.98 14.76 4.66
N PRO A 185 -2.92 15.66 4.36
CA PRO A 185 -2.95 17.02 4.91
C PRO A 185 -3.38 17.00 6.39
N ASN A 186 -2.93 18.01 7.16
CA ASN A 186 -3.15 18.06 8.59
C ASN A 186 -4.62 18.23 8.96
N ASP A 187 -5.34 19.10 8.28
CA ASP A 187 -6.77 19.37 8.49
C ASP A 187 -7.62 18.12 8.24
N LEU A 188 -7.29 17.31 7.25
CA LEU A 188 -7.93 16.02 7.04
C LEU A 188 -7.60 15.03 8.17
N LEU A 189 -6.34 14.97 8.59
CA LEU A 189 -5.92 14.08 9.66
C LEU A 189 -6.59 14.44 11.00
N GLU A 190 -6.77 15.71 11.29
CA GLU A 190 -7.53 16.18 12.46
C GLU A 190 -8.98 15.68 12.42
N TRP A 191 -9.66 15.83 11.26
CA TRP A 191 -11.02 15.31 11.09
C TRP A 191 -11.07 13.77 11.24
N LEU A 192 -10.11 13.06 10.64
CA LEU A 192 -10.02 11.58 10.78
C LEU A 192 -9.80 11.16 12.23
N SER A 193 -9.00 11.91 13.00
CA SER A 193 -8.81 11.71 14.43
C SER A 193 -10.11 11.83 15.23
N GLU A 194 -10.94 12.84 14.91
CA GLU A 194 -12.25 13.00 15.52
C GLU A 194 -13.19 11.84 15.19
N GLN A 195 -13.20 11.40 13.92
CA GLN A 195 -13.99 10.24 13.50
C GLN A 195 -13.53 8.95 14.18
N ALA A 196 -12.20 8.75 14.33
CA ALA A 196 -11.64 7.55 14.95
C ALA A 196 -12.05 7.35 16.43
N ARG A 197 -12.53 8.41 17.09
CA ARG A 197 -13.11 8.31 18.46
C ARG A 197 -14.53 7.76 18.48
N GLN A 198 -15.22 7.77 17.34
CA GLN A 198 -16.64 7.42 17.23
C GLN A 198 -16.88 6.15 16.41
N THR A 199 -15.99 5.88 15.44
CA THR A 199 -16.12 4.76 14.53
C THR A 199 -14.74 4.22 14.15
N PHE A 200 -14.71 3.08 13.46
CA PHE A 200 -13.45 2.52 12.95
C PHE A 200 -12.92 3.35 11.78
N VAL A 201 -11.70 3.86 11.90
CA VAL A 201 -11.00 4.58 10.84
C VAL A 201 -9.59 3.99 10.67
N MET A 202 -9.26 3.64 9.44
CA MET A 202 -7.93 3.16 9.07
C MET A 202 -7.45 3.88 7.81
N VAL A 203 -6.18 4.27 7.80
CA VAL A 203 -5.49 4.75 6.59
C VAL A 203 -4.49 3.69 6.15
N GLU A 204 -4.55 3.30 4.89
CA GLU A 204 -3.63 2.36 4.26
C GLU A 204 -2.68 3.13 3.33
N TYR A 205 -1.41 3.16 3.70
CA TYR A 205 -0.39 3.85 2.92
C TYR A 205 0.29 2.91 1.94
N GLY A 206 0.29 3.30 0.65
CA GLY A 206 1.15 2.68 -0.35
C GLY A 206 2.59 3.11 -0.11
N ILE A 207 3.36 2.36 0.65
CA ILE A 207 4.78 2.62 0.94
C ILE A 207 5.64 2.00 -0.16
N GLU A 208 5.32 0.79 -0.54
CA GLU A 208 5.82 -0.04 -1.63
C GLU A 208 7.22 -0.63 -1.37
N SER A 209 8.18 0.16 -0.89
CA SER A 209 9.54 -0.26 -0.51
C SER A 209 10.08 0.57 0.65
N CYS A 210 11.04 -0.01 1.39
CA CYS A 210 11.84 0.71 2.38
C CYS A 210 13.16 1.28 1.81
N HIS A 211 13.48 1.02 0.53
CA HIS A 211 14.72 1.44 -0.11
C HIS A 211 14.48 2.63 -1.03
N ASP A 212 15.11 3.77 -0.73
CA ASP A 212 14.92 5.01 -1.50
C ASP A 212 15.41 4.89 -2.95
N THR A 213 16.43 4.06 -3.21
CA THR A 213 16.89 3.73 -4.56
C THR A 213 15.80 3.01 -5.37
N THR A 214 15.10 2.09 -4.74
CA THR A 214 13.96 1.38 -5.35
C THR A 214 12.78 2.33 -5.56
N LEU A 215 12.44 3.15 -4.54
CA LEU A 215 11.36 4.13 -4.65
C LEU A 215 11.60 5.12 -5.80
N LEU A 216 12.85 5.55 -5.99
CA LEU A 216 13.25 6.37 -7.13
C LEU A 216 13.09 5.62 -8.45
N ARG A 217 13.60 4.38 -8.54
CA ARG A 217 13.54 3.53 -9.75
C ARG A 217 12.10 3.31 -10.22
N ILE A 218 11.19 3.07 -9.29
CA ILE A 218 9.77 2.87 -9.61
C ILE A 218 8.99 4.18 -9.77
N ASN A 219 9.67 5.32 -9.78
CA ASN A 219 9.05 6.65 -9.87
C ASN A 219 7.97 6.87 -8.79
N ARG A 220 8.27 6.50 -7.52
CA ARG A 220 7.28 6.60 -6.44
C ARG A 220 6.97 8.04 -6.04
N GLY A 221 7.96 8.94 -6.12
CA GLY A 221 7.82 10.38 -5.89
C GLY A 221 7.87 10.81 -4.42
N HIS A 222 8.06 9.90 -3.49
CA HIS A 222 8.41 10.14 -2.07
C HIS A 222 9.50 9.16 -1.62
N ASP A 223 10.19 9.46 -0.53
CA ASP A 223 11.17 8.62 0.13
C ASP A 223 10.55 7.84 1.31
N PHE A 224 11.33 6.94 1.90
CA PHE A 224 10.89 6.17 3.06
C PHE A 224 10.75 7.03 4.32
N ALA A 225 11.56 8.08 4.47
CA ALA A 225 11.45 9.00 5.59
C ALA A 225 10.08 9.70 5.63
N CYS A 226 9.57 10.13 4.47
CA CYS A 226 8.22 10.67 4.34
C CYS A 226 7.14 9.65 4.77
N ALA A 227 7.30 8.39 4.37
CA ALA A 227 6.37 7.33 4.77
C ALA A 227 6.40 7.10 6.29
N TYR A 228 7.59 6.99 6.88
CA TYR A 228 7.78 6.81 8.31
C TYR A 228 7.14 7.95 9.14
N GLU A 229 7.45 9.20 8.78
CA GLU A 229 6.91 10.37 9.45
C GLU A 229 5.38 10.42 9.38
N THR A 230 4.81 10.16 8.20
CA THR A 230 3.35 10.22 8.02
C THR A 230 2.64 9.09 8.77
N VAL A 231 3.19 7.88 8.77
CA VAL A 231 2.67 6.75 9.56
C VAL A 231 2.64 7.13 11.03
N ARG A 232 3.77 7.60 11.60
CA ARG A 232 3.85 8.01 13.01
C ARG A 232 2.86 9.12 13.36
N ARG A 233 2.75 10.13 12.51
CA ARG A 233 1.79 11.23 12.69
C ARG A 233 0.34 10.74 12.72
N THR A 234 0.00 9.78 11.85
CA THR A 234 -1.34 9.20 11.78
C THR A 234 -1.65 8.35 13.01
N GLN A 235 -0.69 7.56 13.48
CA GLN A 235 -0.82 6.78 14.73
C GLN A 235 -1.00 7.68 15.94
N MET A 236 -0.22 8.77 16.03
CA MET A 236 -0.36 9.77 17.11
C MET A 236 -1.73 10.45 17.11
N ALA A 237 -2.38 10.57 15.97
CA ALA A 237 -3.76 11.06 15.84
C ALA A 237 -4.81 10.02 16.27
N GLY A 238 -4.40 8.81 16.69
CA GLY A 238 -5.30 7.72 17.11
C GLY A 238 -5.99 6.98 15.96
N VAL A 239 -5.53 7.19 14.73
CA VAL A 239 -6.06 6.53 13.53
C VAL A 239 -5.27 5.25 13.26
N LYS A 240 -5.96 4.16 12.93
CA LYS A 240 -5.34 2.88 12.55
C LYS A 240 -4.56 3.01 11.26
N VAL A 241 -3.42 2.31 11.17
CA VAL A 241 -2.54 2.40 9.99
C VAL A 241 -2.25 1.04 9.40
N GLY A 242 -2.52 0.92 8.09
CA GLY A 242 -2.06 -0.19 7.26
C GLY A 242 -0.94 0.24 6.29
N GLY A 243 -0.10 -0.70 5.89
CA GLY A 243 0.95 -0.48 4.90
C GLY A 243 0.87 -1.44 3.72
N HIS A 244 1.14 -0.95 2.51
CA HIS A 244 1.27 -1.79 1.32
C HIS A 244 2.73 -1.86 0.89
N PHE A 245 3.22 -3.07 0.59
CA PHE A 245 4.58 -3.33 0.13
C PHE A 245 4.58 -4.29 -1.05
N ILE A 246 5.45 -4.03 -2.01
CA ILE A 246 5.65 -4.89 -3.18
C ILE A 246 6.96 -5.65 -2.97
N LEU A 247 6.90 -6.98 -3.00
CA LEU A 247 8.05 -7.86 -2.93
C LEU A 247 8.54 -8.21 -4.35
N GLY A 248 9.84 -8.17 -4.56
CA GLY A 248 10.47 -8.44 -5.86
C GLY A 248 10.52 -7.22 -6.79
N LEU A 249 10.55 -6.00 -6.24
CA LEU A 249 10.78 -4.79 -7.04
C LEU A 249 12.16 -4.83 -7.72
N PRO A 250 12.31 -4.21 -8.90
CA PRO A 250 13.56 -4.25 -9.64
C PRO A 250 14.73 -3.69 -8.83
N GLY A 251 15.80 -4.47 -8.72
CA GLY A 251 17.01 -4.12 -7.98
C GLY A 251 17.00 -4.52 -6.50
N GLU A 252 15.90 -5.08 -5.98
CA GLU A 252 15.85 -5.65 -4.63
C GLU A 252 16.20 -7.14 -4.66
N THR A 253 17.21 -7.51 -3.89
CA THR A 253 17.58 -8.90 -3.64
C THR A 253 16.80 -9.47 -2.46
N HIS A 254 16.86 -10.78 -2.25
CA HIS A 254 16.33 -11.43 -1.05
C HIS A 254 16.88 -10.79 0.23
N THR A 255 18.19 -10.49 0.26
CA THR A 255 18.84 -9.84 1.41
C THR A 255 18.28 -8.44 1.67
N ASP A 256 18.04 -7.66 0.62
CA ASP A 256 17.44 -6.33 0.75
C ASP A 256 16.04 -6.42 1.35
N ILE A 257 15.21 -7.36 0.86
CA ILE A 257 13.88 -7.60 1.41
C ILE A 257 13.95 -8.00 2.88
N MET A 258 14.82 -8.94 3.25
CA MET A 258 14.99 -9.36 4.66
C MET A 258 15.44 -8.20 5.56
N THR A 259 16.34 -7.36 5.07
CA THR A 259 16.81 -6.17 5.80
C THR A 259 15.69 -5.13 5.97
N ALA A 260 14.79 -5.01 4.98
CA ALA A 260 13.66 -4.10 5.03
C ALA A 260 12.65 -4.47 6.14
N ILE A 261 12.56 -5.75 6.56
CA ILE A 261 11.56 -6.16 7.56
C ILE A 261 11.78 -5.46 8.91
N SER A 262 13.02 -5.22 9.34
CA SER A 262 13.28 -4.43 10.56
C SER A 262 12.75 -3.00 10.45
N ARG A 263 12.83 -2.38 9.28
CA ARG A 263 12.28 -1.05 9.01
C ARG A 263 10.75 -1.07 8.95
N ILE A 264 10.17 -2.14 8.41
CA ILE A 264 8.71 -2.37 8.41
C ILE A 264 8.20 -2.54 9.84
N ASN A 265 8.86 -3.35 10.67
CA ASN A 265 8.51 -3.53 12.07
C ASN A 265 8.57 -2.22 12.86
N ALA A 266 9.57 -1.36 12.58
CA ALA A 266 9.68 -0.04 13.21
C ALA A 266 8.54 0.94 12.85
N LEU A 267 7.74 0.65 11.82
CA LEU A 267 6.54 1.40 11.51
C LEU A 267 5.37 1.08 12.45
N GLU A 268 5.42 -0.03 13.18
CA GLU A 268 4.35 -0.47 14.13
C GLU A 268 2.95 -0.47 13.49
N LEU A 269 2.84 -1.00 12.27
CA LEU A 269 1.59 -1.03 11.51
C LEU A 269 0.54 -1.93 12.17
N ASP A 270 -0.73 -1.54 12.16
CA ASP A 270 -1.85 -2.40 12.57
C ASP A 270 -2.09 -3.52 11.55
N THR A 271 -1.98 -3.21 10.25
CA THR A 271 -2.14 -4.20 9.17
C THR A 271 -1.10 -4.01 8.06
N ILE A 272 -0.81 -5.10 7.34
CA ILE A 272 0.09 -5.07 6.19
C ILE A 272 -0.48 -5.85 5.01
N LYS A 273 -0.28 -5.33 3.81
CA LYS A 273 -0.51 -6.02 2.54
C LYS A 273 0.80 -6.22 1.82
N PHE A 274 1.09 -7.45 1.50
CA PHE A 274 2.15 -7.76 0.56
C PHE A 274 1.57 -8.03 -0.83
N HIS A 275 2.34 -7.68 -1.84
CA HIS A 275 2.07 -7.97 -3.23
C HIS A 275 3.35 -8.50 -3.87
N GLN A 276 3.24 -9.54 -4.69
CA GLN A 276 4.33 -9.81 -5.64
C GLN A 276 4.37 -8.67 -6.68
N LEU A 277 5.56 -8.36 -7.17
CA LEU A 277 5.65 -7.53 -8.36
C LEU A 277 4.90 -8.19 -9.52
N GLN A 278 4.02 -7.45 -10.16
CA GLN A 278 3.34 -7.84 -11.39
C GLN A 278 3.71 -6.90 -12.53
N ILE A 279 4.08 -7.46 -13.66
CA ILE A 279 4.22 -6.72 -14.92
C ILE A 279 2.85 -6.65 -15.57
N VAL A 280 2.33 -5.43 -15.72
CA VAL A 280 0.96 -5.17 -16.14
C VAL A 280 0.95 -4.36 -17.44
N ARG A 281 0.06 -4.71 -18.37
CA ARG A 281 -0.10 -4.01 -19.66
C ARG A 281 -0.41 -2.52 -19.46
N GLY A 282 0.13 -1.71 -20.37
CA GLY A 282 -0.05 -0.26 -20.37
C GLY A 282 0.81 0.47 -19.36
N THR A 283 1.81 -0.20 -18.75
CA THR A 283 2.74 0.40 -17.79
C THR A 283 4.12 0.65 -18.41
N PRO A 284 4.92 1.59 -17.87
CA PRO A 284 6.32 1.71 -18.24
C PRO A 284 7.12 0.42 -18.02
N MET A 285 6.82 -0.34 -16.96
CA MET A 285 7.48 -1.64 -16.67
C MET A 285 7.21 -2.70 -17.74
N GLU A 286 6.04 -2.70 -18.40
CA GLU A 286 5.79 -3.58 -19.53
C GLU A 286 6.85 -3.42 -20.62
N ARG A 287 7.16 -2.18 -21.00
CA ARG A 287 8.13 -1.87 -22.06
C ARG A 287 9.56 -2.23 -21.63
N GLU A 288 9.90 -1.93 -20.38
CA GLU A 288 11.22 -2.28 -19.84
C GLU A 288 11.40 -3.79 -19.75
N TYR A 289 10.37 -4.52 -19.27
CA TYR A 289 10.41 -5.98 -19.18
C TYR A 289 10.52 -6.67 -20.55
N ALA A 290 9.83 -6.13 -21.55
CA ALA A 290 9.92 -6.64 -22.92
C ALA A 290 11.33 -6.47 -23.54
N ALA A 291 12.04 -5.38 -23.18
CA ALA A 291 13.37 -5.09 -23.68
C ALA A 291 14.49 -5.75 -22.83
N HIS A 292 14.29 -5.84 -21.53
CA HIS A 292 15.28 -6.24 -20.54
C HIS A 292 14.67 -7.07 -19.41
N PRO A 293 14.18 -8.30 -19.68
CA PRO A 293 13.57 -9.15 -18.65
C PRO A 293 14.55 -9.49 -17.52
N GLU A 294 15.86 -9.50 -17.80
CA GLU A 294 16.93 -9.75 -16.83
C GLU A 294 17.04 -8.67 -15.74
N HIS A 295 16.45 -7.49 -15.91
CA HIS A 295 16.40 -6.45 -14.88
C HIS A 295 15.38 -6.74 -13.76
N PHE A 296 14.56 -7.77 -13.92
CA PHE A 296 13.46 -8.10 -13.03
C PHE A 296 13.70 -9.46 -12.38
N GLY A 297 13.95 -9.46 -11.09
CA GLY A 297 14.01 -10.68 -10.28
C GLY A 297 12.62 -11.22 -9.95
N LEU A 298 11.81 -11.50 -10.98
CA LEU A 298 10.47 -12.04 -10.77
C LEU A 298 10.53 -13.45 -10.19
N TYR A 299 9.66 -13.73 -9.25
CA TYR A 299 9.43 -15.09 -8.77
C TYR A 299 8.60 -15.83 -9.80
N HIS A 300 9.23 -16.79 -10.51
CA HIS A 300 8.60 -17.48 -11.63
C HIS A 300 7.56 -18.49 -11.16
N THR A 301 7.76 -19.09 -10.00
CA THR A 301 6.82 -20.06 -9.40
C THR A 301 6.18 -19.51 -8.13
N ALA A 302 4.99 -20.00 -7.82
CA ALA A 302 4.30 -19.66 -6.59
C ALA A 302 5.06 -20.18 -5.35
N GLU A 303 5.77 -21.29 -5.48
CA GLU A 303 6.57 -21.93 -4.43
C GLU A 303 7.78 -21.07 -4.06
N GLU A 304 8.49 -20.49 -5.03
CA GLU A 304 9.60 -19.57 -4.78
C GLU A 304 9.11 -18.34 -4.00
N TYR A 305 8.01 -17.73 -4.44
CA TYR A 305 7.43 -16.59 -3.75
C TYR A 305 6.85 -16.96 -2.37
N CYS A 306 6.27 -18.16 -2.24
CA CYS A 306 5.79 -18.67 -0.96
C CYS A 306 6.93 -18.82 0.05
N SER A 307 8.09 -19.33 -0.38
CA SER A 307 9.27 -19.42 0.47
C SER A 307 9.72 -18.05 0.98
N LEU A 308 9.80 -17.04 0.10
CA LEU A 308 10.10 -15.67 0.48
C LEU A 308 9.09 -15.13 1.50
N VAL A 309 7.78 -15.32 1.24
CA VAL A 309 6.71 -14.84 2.14
C VAL A 309 6.84 -15.48 3.52
N CYS A 310 7.19 -16.76 3.62
CA CYS A 310 7.46 -17.41 4.90
C CYS A 310 8.68 -16.79 5.60
N ASP A 311 9.77 -16.53 4.88
CA ASP A 311 10.96 -15.86 5.45
C ASP A 311 10.64 -14.45 5.97
N VAL A 312 9.75 -13.72 5.28
CA VAL A 312 9.22 -12.42 5.71
C VAL A 312 8.39 -12.56 6.97
N LEU A 313 7.42 -13.50 7.01
CA LEU A 313 6.54 -13.72 8.15
C LEU A 313 7.32 -14.12 9.41
N GLU A 314 8.32 -14.98 9.30
CA GLU A 314 9.15 -15.39 10.43
C GLU A 314 9.86 -14.22 11.11
N ARG A 315 10.04 -13.09 10.42
CA ARG A 315 10.70 -11.86 10.91
C ARG A 315 9.74 -10.70 11.18
N LEU A 316 8.51 -10.76 10.67
CA LEU A 316 7.49 -9.74 10.87
C LEU A 316 6.94 -9.83 12.28
N THR A 317 6.83 -8.68 12.97
CA THR A 317 6.25 -8.63 14.33
C THR A 317 4.85 -9.26 14.38
N PRO A 318 4.54 -10.11 15.42
CA PRO A 318 3.24 -10.79 15.54
C PRO A 318 2.04 -9.85 15.66
N GLU A 319 2.26 -8.62 16.12
CA GLU A 319 1.23 -7.61 16.33
C GLU A 319 0.67 -7.05 15.01
N THR A 320 1.42 -7.18 13.91
CA THR A 320 0.99 -6.71 12.59
C THR A 320 0.14 -7.77 11.90
N ALA A 321 -1.14 -7.49 11.69
CA ALA A 321 -2.03 -8.41 10.99
C ALA A 321 -1.82 -8.37 9.46
N VAL A 322 -1.72 -9.55 8.85
CA VAL A 322 -1.51 -9.66 7.40
C VAL A 322 -2.84 -9.79 6.67
N GLU A 323 -3.08 -8.88 5.74
CA GLU A 323 -4.31 -8.86 4.96
C GLU A 323 -4.25 -9.79 3.75
N ARG A 324 -3.13 -9.78 3.02
CA ARG A 324 -2.90 -10.65 1.86
C ARG A 324 -1.42 -10.70 1.49
N PHE A 325 -1.07 -11.69 0.67
CA PHE A 325 0.28 -11.91 0.17
C PHE A 325 0.43 -11.65 -1.33
N THR A 326 -0.67 -11.64 -2.06
CA THR A 326 -0.65 -11.53 -3.53
C THR A 326 -1.65 -10.48 -4.01
N SER A 327 -1.35 -9.88 -5.15
CA SER A 327 -2.29 -9.11 -5.95
C SER A 327 -2.84 -9.97 -7.09
N SER A 328 -4.08 -9.72 -7.47
CA SER A 328 -4.70 -10.38 -8.63
C SER A 328 -5.04 -9.30 -9.65
N SER A 329 -4.34 -9.29 -10.77
CA SER A 329 -4.71 -8.47 -11.93
C SER A 329 -5.63 -9.26 -12.87
N PRO A 330 -6.55 -8.60 -13.60
CA PRO A 330 -7.28 -9.23 -14.68
C PRO A 330 -6.34 -9.91 -15.68
N ARG A 331 -6.69 -11.10 -16.15
CA ARG A 331 -5.82 -11.91 -17.02
C ARG A 331 -5.39 -11.18 -18.29
N GLU A 332 -6.27 -10.36 -18.86
CA GLU A 332 -6.00 -9.57 -20.06
C GLU A 332 -4.96 -8.44 -19.80
N LEU A 333 -4.75 -8.07 -18.55
CA LEU A 333 -3.77 -7.05 -18.16
C LEU A 333 -2.48 -7.64 -17.61
N LEU A 334 -2.49 -8.85 -17.06
CA LEU A 334 -1.32 -9.49 -16.47
C LEU A 334 -0.37 -10.01 -17.57
N ILE A 335 0.93 -9.69 -17.43
CA ILE A 335 1.98 -10.21 -18.31
C ILE A 335 2.81 -11.25 -17.54
N ALA A 336 3.30 -10.90 -16.33
CA ALA A 336 4.13 -11.77 -15.50
C ALA A 336 4.11 -11.32 -14.03
N PRO A 337 4.33 -12.24 -13.06
CA PRO A 337 4.20 -13.67 -13.22
C PRO A 337 2.73 -14.09 -13.24
N ASP A 338 2.38 -15.13 -13.98
CA ASP A 338 1.06 -15.76 -13.93
C ASP A 338 1.20 -17.18 -13.35
N TRP A 339 0.83 -17.34 -12.09
CA TRP A 339 0.87 -18.65 -11.42
C TRP A 339 -0.47 -19.39 -11.51
N GLY A 340 -1.49 -18.79 -12.13
CA GLY A 340 -2.82 -19.37 -12.23
C GLY A 340 -3.56 -19.55 -10.90
N LEU A 341 -3.02 -19.05 -9.78
CA LEU A 341 -3.55 -19.22 -8.43
C LEU A 341 -4.39 -18.02 -7.99
N LYS A 342 -5.48 -18.31 -7.30
CA LYS A 342 -6.25 -17.29 -6.58
C LYS A 342 -5.58 -16.97 -5.23
N ASN A 343 -5.86 -15.80 -4.69
CA ASN A 343 -5.27 -15.34 -3.44
C ASN A 343 -5.45 -16.34 -2.26
N HIS A 344 -6.62 -16.97 -2.14
CA HIS A 344 -6.86 -17.94 -1.07
C HIS A 344 -6.09 -19.26 -1.27
N GLU A 345 -5.83 -19.66 -2.53
CA GLU A 345 -5.02 -20.85 -2.84
C GLU A 345 -3.56 -20.59 -2.49
N PHE A 346 -3.03 -19.40 -2.84
CA PHE A 346 -1.69 -19.01 -2.42
C PHE A 346 -1.57 -18.92 -0.89
N THR A 347 -2.57 -18.33 -0.21
CA THR A 347 -2.61 -18.30 1.26
C THR A 347 -2.52 -19.72 1.86
N ALA A 348 -3.20 -20.70 1.26
CA ALA A 348 -3.12 -22.09 1.71
C ALA A 348 -1.71 -22.69 1.56
N LEU A 349 -0.99 -22.32 0.48
CA LEU A 349 0.43 -22.71 0.31
C LEU A 349 1.30 -22.14 1.42
N VAL A 350 1.16 -20.85 1.76
CA VAL A 350 1.91 -20.20 2.86
C VAL A 350 1.64 -20.90 4.19
N VAL A 351 0.39 -21.17 4.52
CA VAL A 351 0.02 -21.87 5.78
C VAL A 351 0.63 -23.27 5.82
N LYS A 352 0.58 -24.00 4.71
CA LYS A 352 1.19 -25.35 4.60
C LYS A 352 2.69 -25.29 4.79
N GLU A 353 3.38 -24.39 4.10
CA GLU A 353 4.83 -24.23 4.17
C GLU A 353 5.30 -23.84 5.57
N MET A 354 4.66 -22.87 6.22
CA MET A 354 5.00 -22.49 7.60
C MET A 354 4.81 -23.64 8.57
N ARG A 355 3.76 -24.45 8.43
CA ARG A 355 3.55 -25.65 9.25
C ARG A 355 4.64 -26.70 9.02
N GLN A 356 5.06 -26.89 7.78
CA GLN A 356 6.16 -27.80 7.42
C GLN A 356 7.50 -27.34 8.01
N ARG A 357 7.74 -26.03 8.04
CA ARG A 357 8.90 -25.42 8.70
C ARG A 357 8.81 -25.45 10.24
N GLY A 358 7.64 -25.75 10.81
CA GLY A 358 7.40 -25.61 12.26
C GLY A 358 7.55 -24.15 12.72
N SER A 359 7.27 -23.18 11.86
CA SER A 359 7.48 -21.76 12.11
C SER A 359 6.16 -20.99 12.27
N THR A 360 6.24 -19.84 12.94
CA THR A 360 5.15 -18.89 13.14
C THR A 360 5.64 -17.48 12.87
N GLN A 361 4.70 -16.55 12.65
CA GLN A 361 5.02 -15.14 12.51
C GLN A 361 5.83 -14.66 13.70
N GLY A 362 6.92 -13.94 13.43
CA GLY A 362 7.79 -13.35 14.43
C GLY A 362 8.73 -14.33 15.14
N CYS A 363 8.75 -15.63 14.80
CA CYS A 363 9.64 -16.59 15.47
C CYS A 363 11.14 -16.26 15.28
N ARG A 364 11.49 -15.41 14.31
CA ARG A 364 12.83 -14.86 14.07
C ARG A 364 12.87 -13.32 14.17
N CYS A 365 11.84 -12.72 14.77
CA CYS A 365 11.82 -11.28 15.04
C CYS A 365 12.82 -10.98 16.15
N ARG A 366 13.81 -10.10 15.87
CA ARG A 366 14.85 -9.67 16.82
C ARG A 366 14.71 -8.20 17.12
#